data_66e63265c5d14c4703a1eb9ee2604cf9
#
_entry.id   66e63265c5d14c4703a1eb9ee2604cf9
#
_cell.length_a   1.000
_cell.length_b   1.000
_cell.length_c   1.000
_cell.angle_alpha   90.00
_cell.angle_beta   90.00
_cell.angle_gamma   90.00
#
_symmetry.space_group_name_H-M   'P 1'
#
loop_
_entity.id
_entity.type
_entity.pdbx_description
1 polymer ?
#
loop_
_entity_poly.entity_id
_entity_poly.type
_entity_poly.pdbx_seq_one_letter_code
_entity_poly.pdbx_strand_id
1 'polypeptide(L)'
;ERCYGQALDDWHLVLSAEPAGSARIAVAVPEVLLQGLATLCRSQQLKLVSVQPYLMAACNHFAGQLPANDFLFVLAEPQRSVFLLARKSGWQQIRSQGISHDDQDLAALLARECRLQAEQGALRLFVHAPARRAPRPLLDEVELLELEEPGDLLCSMARVVA
;
A
#
# COMPACT_ATOMS: atom_id res chain seq x y z
N GLU A 1 -11.86 -13.96 19.30
CA GLU A 1 -12.18 -13.57 17.92
C GLU A 1 -10.98 -13.91 17.03
N ARG A 2 -11.21 -14.30 15.79
CA ARG A 2 -10.14 -14.76 14.89
C ARG A 2 -10.10 -13.93 13.61
N CYS A 3 -8.90 -13.55 13.17
CA CYS A 3 -8.66 -12.96 11.87
C CYS A 3 -7.75 -13.89 11.06
N TYR A 4 -8.14 -14.23 9.84
CA TYR A 4 -7.43 -15.20 9.00
C TYR A 4 -7.12 -16.54 9.69
N GLY A 5 -8.03 -17.00 10.58
CA GLY A 5 -7.88 -18.25 11.31
C GLY A 5 -6.95 -18.19 12.54
N GLN A 6 -6.36 -17.05 12.84
CA GLN A 6 -5.47 -16.83 14.00
C GLN A 6 -6.22 -16.14 15.14
N ALA A 7 -5.86 -16.46 16.39
CA ALA A 7 -6.33 -15.72 17.55
C ALA A 7 -5.74 -14.30 17.54
N LEU A 8 -6.55 -13.31 17.94
CA LEU A 8 -6.15 -11.90 17.95
C LEU A 8 -5.59 -11.42 19.29
N ASP A 9 -5.52 -12.29 20.28
CA ASP A 9 -5.18 -11.92 21.65
C ASP A 9 -3.77 -11.31 21.78
N ASP A 10 -2.86 -11.69 20.87
CA ASP A 10 -1.47 -11.20 20.82
C ASP A 10 -1.25 -10.17 19.69
N TRP A 11 -2.33 -9.56 19.17
CA TRP A 11 -2.25 -8.61 18.08
C TRP A 11 -2.74 -7.23 18.48
N HIS A 12 -1.97 -6.22 18.14
CA HIS A 12 -2.39 -4.82 18.21
C HIS A 12 -3.22 -4.48 16.98
N LEU A 13 -4.48 -4.09 17.19
CA LEU A 13 -5.44 -3.76 16.12
C LEU A 13 -5.73 -2.26 16.09
N VAL A 14 -5.55 -1.65 14.93
CA VAL A 14 -5.87 -0.24 14.69
C VAL A 14 -6.86 -0.13 13.53
N LEU A 15 -7.86 0.72 13.69
CA LEU A 15 -8.83 1.05 12.65
C LEU A 15 -8.62 2.48 12.16
N SER A 16 -8.78 2.71 10.85
CA SER A 16 -8.80 4.07 10.30
C SER A 16 -9.98 4.89 10.84
N ALA A 17 -9.81 6.21 10.90
CA ALA A 17 -10.76 7.16 11.51
C ALA A 17 -11.88 7.57 10.55
N GLU A 18 -12.45 6.63 9.79
CA GLU A 18 -13.55 6.92 8.88
C GLU A 18 -14.88 7.17 9.62
N PRO A 19 -15.80 7.94 9.03
CA PRO A 19 -17.13 8.17 9.59
C PRO A 19 -17.91 6.87 9.85
N ALA A 20 -18.84 6.92 10.76
CA ALA A 20 -19.73 5.78 11.05
C ALA A 20 -20.50 5.38 9.78
N GLY A 21 -20.55 4.09 9.50
CA GLY A 21 -21.20 3.53 8.31
C GLY A 21 -20.30 3.45 7.08
N SER A 22 -19.10 4.02 7.13
CA SER A 22 -18.10 3.88 6.06
C SER A 22 -17.23 2.64 6.27
N ALA A 23 -16.71 2.08 5.18
CA ALA A 23 -15.69 1.04 5.25
C ALA A 23 -14.41 1.60 5.88
N ARG A 24 -13.79 0.83 6.76
CA ARG A 24 -12.58 1.19 7.48
C ARG A 24 -11.44 0.26 7.12
N ILE A 25 -10.24 0.79 7.07
CA ILE A 25 -9.03 -0.02 7.00
C ILE A 25 -8.68 -0.50 8.40
N ALA A 26 -8.51 -1.81 8.54
CA ALA A 26 -8.02 -2.44 9.75
C ALA A 26 -6.57 -2.87 9.55
N VAL A 27 -5.70 -2.53 10.48
CA VAL A 27 -4.31 -2.98 10.53
C VAL A 27 -4.11 -3.78 11.79
N ALA A 28 -3.60 -4.99 11.65
CA ALA A 28 -3.23 -5.85 12.76
C ALA A 28 -1.73 -6.11 12.74
N VAL A 29 -1.06 -5.87 13.85
CA VAL A 29 0.39 -6.07 14.00
C VAL A 29 0.63 -6.93 15.24
N PRO A 30 1.47 -7.98 15.17
CA PRO A 30 1.82 -8.77 16.36
C PRO A 30 2.40 -7.88 17.47
N GLU A 31 1.85 -7.99 18.66
CA GLU A 31 2.29 -7.18 19.82
C GLU A 31 3.78 -7.37 20.12
N VAL A 32 4.28 -8.60 19.97
CA VAL A 32 5.71 -8.93 20.14
C VAL A 32 6.61 -8.11 19.22
N LEU A 33 6.18 -7.83 17.98
CA LEU A 33 6.93 -7.00 17.04
C LEU A 33 7.00 -5.55 17.51
N LEU A 34 5.87 -4.98 17.93
CA LEU A 34 5.82 -3.61 18.44
C LEU A 34 6.67 -3.43 19.70
N GLN A 35 6.60 -4.37 20.63
CA GLN A 35 7.41 -4.39 21.84
C GLN A 35 8.91 -4.52 21.54
N GLY A 36 9.26 -5.39 20.58
CA GLY A 36 10.64 -5.56 20.09
C GLY A 36 11.20 -4.27 19.49
N LEU A 37 10.43 -3.63 18.60
CA LEU A 37 10.80 -2.33 18.01
C LEU A 37 10.95 -1.23 19.06
N ALA A 38 10.01 -1.11 20.01
CA ALA A 38 10.08 -0.13 21.07
C ALA A 38 11.29 -0.35 21.98
N THR A 39 11.63 -1.60 22.26
CA THR A 39 12.79 -1.95 23.07
C THR A 39 14.10 -1.62 22.34
N LEU A 40 14.20 -1.97 21.06
CA LEU A 40 15.36 -1.64 20.23
C LEU A 40 15.54 -0.12 20.13
N CYS A 41 14.51 0.63 19.85
CA CYS A 41 14.59 2.10 19.78
C CYS A 41 15.08 2.68 21.11
N ARG A 42 14.53 2.23 22.22
CA ARG A 42 14.99 2.70 23.56
C ARG A 42 16.45 2.37 23.83
N SER A 43 16.93 1.17 23.47
CA SER A 43 18.33 0.78 23.67
C SER A 43 19.30 1.62 22.85
N GLN A 44 18.85 2.17 21.72
CA GLN A 44 19.61 3.05 20.84
C GLN A 44 19.33 4.54 21.08
N GLN A 45 18.61 4.89 22.17
CA GLN A 45 18.21 6.26 22.49
C GLN A 45 17.38 6.94 21.35
N LEU A 46 16.68 6.13 20.56
CA LEU A 46 15.79 6.59 19.50
C LEU A 46 14.35 6.66 20.01
N LYS A 47 13.60 7.65 19.54
CA LYS A 47 12.17 7.76 19.79
C LYS A 47 11.40 7.07 18.67
N LEU A 48 10.69 5.99 18.98
CA LEU A 48 9.73 5.40 18.02
C LEU A 48 8.51 6.33 17.91
N VAL A 49 8.32 6.94 16.75
CA VAL A 49 7.24 7.92 16.53
C VAL A 49 5.98 7.24 15.97
N SER A 50 6.15 6.35 14.99
CA SER A 50 5.03 5.62 14.41
C SER A 50 5.48 4.29 13.82
N VAL A 51 4.53 3.36 13.66
CA VAL A 51 4.67 2.14 12.86
C VAL A 51 3.50 2.12 11.88
N GLN A 52 3.79 2.16 10.60
CA GLN A 52 2.78 2.25 9.55
C GLN A 52 2.98 1.14 8.51
N PRO A 53 1.88 0.53 7.99
CA PRO A 53 1.99 -0.30 6.80
C PRO A 53 2.52 0.52 5.63
N TYR A 54 3.46 -0.04 4.88
CA TYR A 54 4.06 0.67 3.75
C TYR A 54 3.03 1.12 2.71
N LEU A 55 2.00 0.31 2.45
CA LEU A 55 0.89 0.70 1.59
C LEU A 55 0.28 2.04 2.00
N MET A 56 -0.01 2.21 3.30
CA MET A 56 -0.67 3.44 3.78
C MET A 56 0.30 4.60 3.83
N ALA A 57 1.54 4.38 4.21
CA ALA A 57 2.58 5.41 4.17
C ALA A 57 2.76 5.95 2.74
N ALA A 58 2.89 5.06 1.74
CA ALA A 58 3.00 5.43 0.33
C ALA A 58 1.74 6.16 -0.17
N CYS A 59 0.55 5.63 0.12
CA CYS A 59 -0.71 6.26 -0.27
C CYS A 59 -0.84 7.68 0.33
N ASN A 60 -0.48 7.88 1.59
CA ASN A 60 -0.49 9.18 2.26
C ASN A 60 0.55 10.15 1.65
N HIS A 61 1.75 9.66 1.34
CA HIS A 61 2.80 10.45 0.70
C HIS A 61 2.33 11.02 -0.64
N PHE A 62 1.66 10.21 -1.44
CA PHE A 62 1.14 10.61 -2.75
C PHE A 62 -0.28 11.18 -2.71
N ALA A 63 -0.87 11.42 -1.54
CA ALA A 63 -2.27 11.84 -1.41
C ALA A 63 -2.61 13.11 -2.22
N GLY A 64 -1.67 14.04 -2.37
CA GLY A 64 -1.85 15.26 -3.19
C GLY A 64 -1.92 14.99 -4.71
N GLN A 65 -1.51 13.81 -5.17
CA GLN A 65 -1.55 13.39 -6.59
C GLN A 65 -2.71 12.43 -6.86
N LEU A 66 -3.32 11.88 -5.82
CA LEU A 66 -4.46 10.97 -5.94
C LEU A 66 -5.77 11.77 -6.01
N PRO A 67 -6.73 11.36 -6.84
CA PRO A 67 -8.04 11.98 -6.87
C PRO A 67 -8.82 11.72 -5.57
N ALA A 68 -9.76 12.60 -5.26
CA ALA A 68 -10.62 12.42 -4.07
C ALA A 68 -11.54 11.19 -4.18
N ASN A 69 -11.80 10.69 -5.39
CA ASN A 69 -12.74 9.62 -5.67
C ASN A 69 -12.19 8.65 -6.72
N ASP A 70 -12.68 7.42 -6.68
CA ASP A 70 -12.57 6.41 -7.73
C ASP A 70 -11.16 6.25 -8.32
N PHE A 71 -10.28 5.64 -7.54
CA PHE A 71 -8.94 5.27 -7.98
C PHE A 71 -8.51 3.88 -7.50
N LEU A 72 -7.59 3.30 -8.23
CA LEU A 72 -6.85 2.10 -7.82
C LEU A 72 -5.39 2.49 -7.60
N PHE A 73 -4.94 2.43 -6.36
CA PHE A 73 -3.53 2.60 -6.02
C PHE A 73 -2.85 1.24 -5.93
N VAL A 74 -1.75 1.07 -6.63
CA VAL A 74 -0.97 -0.17 -6.67
C VAL A 74 0.43 0.10 -6.12
N LEU A 75 0.76 -0.58 -5.03
CA LEU A 75 2.10 -0.65 -4.51
C LEU A 75 2.76 -1.93 -5.05
N ALA A 76 3.71 -1.78 -5.99
CA ALA A 76 4.38 -2.89 -6.63
C ALA A 76 5.77 -3.12 -6.04
N GLU A 77 5.85 -3.87 -4.95
CA GLU A 77 7.09 -4.32 -4.34
C GLU A 77 7.75 -5.44 -5.20
N PRO A 78 9.03 -5.76 -5.00
CA PRO A 78 9.74 -6.74 -5.83
C PRO A 78 9.09 -8.12 -5.97
N GLN A 79 8.42 -8.61 -4.94
CA GLN A 79 7.81 -9.96 -4.91
C GLN A 79 6.32 -9.95 -4.64
N ARG A 80 5.72 -8.77 -4.49
CA ARG A 80 4.33 -8.61 -4.11
C ARG A 80 3.77 -7.33 -4.70
N SER A 81 2.54 -7.39 -5.17
CA SER A 81 1.77 -6.19 -5.46
C SER A 81 0.57 -6.11 -4.52
N VAL A 82 0.33 -4.92 -4.00
CA VAL A 82 -0.81 -4.63 -3.13
C VAL A 82 -1.69 -3.60 -3.82
N PHE A 83 -2.97 -3.87 -3.87
CA PHE A 83 -3.99 -3.07 -4.53
C PHE A 83 -4.88 -2.45 -3.48
N LEU A 84 -5.05 -1.14 -3.53
CA LEU A 84 -5.97 -0.37 -2.69
C LEU A 84 -7.00 0.29 -3.60
N LEU A 85 -8.23 -0.17 -3.55
CA LEU A 85 -9.34 0.38 -4.32
C LEU A 85 -10.14 1.36 -3.46
N ALA A 86 -10.27 2.60 -3.94
CA ALA A 86 -11.16 3.61 -3.41
C ALA A 86 -12.28 3.89 -4.42
N ARG A 87 -13.52 3.97 -3.95
CA ARG A 87 -14.69 4.36 -4.74
C ARG A 87 -15.67 5.18 -3.91
N LYS A 88 -16.30 6.15 -4.52
CA LYS A 88 -17.30 7.02 -3.86
C LYS A 88 -16.76 7.64 -2.56
N SER A 89 -15.51 8.08 -2.60
CA SER A 89 -14.77 8.66 -1.45
C SER A 89 -14.62 7.72 -0.26
N GLY A 90 -14.65 6.39 -0.47
CA GLY A 90 -14.47 5.39 0.57
C GLY A 90 -13.59 4.22 0.14
N TRP A 91 -13.00 3.57 1.11
CA TRP A 91 -12.24 2.34 0.90
C TRP A 91 -13.16 1.19 0.52
N GLN A 92 -12.84 0.47 -0.53
CA GLN A 92 -13.64 -0.67 -0.99
C GLN A 92 -12.92 -1.99 -0.80
N GLN A 93 -11.64 -2.05 -1.13
CA GLN A 93 -10.91 -3.29 -1.11
C GLN A 93 -9.40 -3.05 -0.93
N ILE A 94 -8.78 -3.91 -0.13
CA ILE A 94 -7.34 -4.13 -0.13
C ILE A 94 -7.09 -5.57 -0.53
N ARG A 95 -6.19 -5.78 -1.48
CA ARG A 95 -5.84 -7.09 -2.00
C ARG A 95 -4.34 -7.18 -2.22
N SER A 96 -3.75 -8.32 -1.90
CA SER A 96 -2.33 -8.59 -2.10
C SER A 96 -2.16 -9.78 -3.03
N GLN A 97 -1.22 -9.71 -3.95
CA GLN A 97 -0.87 -10.78 -4.87
C GLN A 97 0.65 -10.91 -4.99
N GLY A 98 1.16 -12.14 -4.93
CA GLY A 98 2.55 -12.44 -5.27
C GLY A 98 2.78 -12.15 -6.76
N ILE A 99 3.95 -11.62 -7.07
CA ILE A 99 4.38 -11.31 -8.44
C ILE A 99 5.86 -11.65 -8.55
N SER A 100 6.31 -12.10 -9.72
CA SER A 100 7.73 -12.28 -9.98
C SER A 100 8.45 -10.92 -10.13
N HIS A 101 9.77 -10.96 -10.13
CA HIS A 101 10.60 -9.77 -10.36
C HIS A 101 10.52 -9.24 -11.81
N ASP A 102 9.86 -9.98 -12.72
CA ASP A 102 9.78 -9.60 -14.12
C ASP A 102 8.83 -8.41 -14.30
N ASP A 103 9.31 -7.38 -14.99
CA ASP A 103 8.53 -6.19 -15.32
C ASP A 103 7.37 -6.51 -16.26
N GLN A 104 7.49 -7.56 -17.09
CA GLN A 104 6.39 -8.03 -17.94
C GLN A 104 5.23 -8.57 -17.13
N ASP A 105 5.49 -9.24 -16.02
CA ASP A 105 4.45 -9.73 -15.11
C ASP A 105 3.69 -8.57 -14.46
N LEU A 106 4.38 -7.48 -14.11
CA LEU A 106 3.71 -6.30 -13.59
C LEU A 106 2.80 -5.65 -14.66
N ALA A 107 3.29 -5.50 -15.89
CA ALA A 107 2.50 -4.93 -16.97
C ALA A 107 1.25 -5.78 -17.27
N ALA A 108 1.39 -7.11 -17.33
CA ALA A 108 0.29 -8.04 -17.53
C ALA A 108 -0.73 -7.98 -16.39
N LEU A 109 -0.25 -7.86 -15.16
CA LEU A 109 -1.09 -7.71 -13.96
C LEU A 109 -1.89 -6.41 -14.01
N LEU A 110 -1.26 -5.29 -14.33
CA LEU A 110 -1.91 -3.98 -14.44
C LEU A 110 -2.95 -3.98 -15.58
N ALA A 111 -2.60 -4.53 -16.75
CA ALA A 111 -3.54 -4.66 -17.88
C ALA A 111 -4.78 -5.51 -17.52
N ARG A 112 -4.59 -6.57 -16.74
CA ARG A 112 -5.71 -7.37 -16.22
C ARG A 112 -6.57 -6.54 -15.26
N GLU A 113 -5.98 -5.78 -14.36
CA GLU A 113 -6.71 -4.95 -13.41
C GLU A 113 -7.51 -3.85 -14.13
N CYS A 114 -6.91 -3.15 -15.10
CA CYS A 114 -7.62 -2.17 -15.92
C CYS A 114 -8.87 -2.79 -16.56
N ARG A 115 -8.75 -3.97 -17.14
CA ARG A 115 -9.91 -4.67 -17.76
C ARG A 115 -10.99 -5.01 -16.74
N LEU A 116 -10.62 -5.55 -15.57
CA LEU A 116 -11.58 -5.90 -14.53
C LEU A 116 -12.31 -4.68 -13.97
N GLN A 117 -11.62 -3.55 -13.89
CA GLN A 117 -12.21 -2.32 -13.36
C GLN A 117 -13.02 -1.54 -14.41
N ALA A 118 -12.70 -1.67 -15.69
CA ALA A 118 -13.44 -1.01 -16.79
C ALA A 118 -14.93 -1.39 -16.80
N GLU A 119 -15.25 -2.62 -16.41
CA GLU A 119 -16.64 -3.10 -16.30
C GLU A 119 -17.43 -2.40 -15.20
N GLN A 120 -16.76 -1.78 -14.23
CA GLN A 120 -17.35 -1.12 -13.05
C GLN A 120 -17.36 0.41 -13.16
N GLY A 121 -16.94 0.98 -14.28
CA GLY A 121 -16.84 2.42 -14.55
C GLY A 121 -15.39 2.92 -14.61
N ALA A 122 -15.22 4.13 -15.13
CA ALA A 122 -13.90 4.75 -15.29
C ALA A 122 -13.16 4.83 -13.95
N LEU A 123 -11.93 4.31 -13.93
CA LEU A 123 -11.05 4.28 -12.77
C LEU A 123 -9.64 4.69 -13.19
N ARG A 124 -9.06 5.64 -12.47
CA ARG A 124 -7.65 6.01 -12.67
C ARG A 124 -6.76 5.04 -11.90
N LEU A 125 -5.71 4.60 -12.54
CA LEU A 125 -4.75 3.65 -11.98
C LEU A 125 -3.44 4.37 -11.66
N PHE A 126 -3.03 4.33 -10.39
CA PHE A 126 -1.79 4.91 -9.88
C PHE A 126 -0.87 3.81 -9.39
N VAL A 127 0.37 3.83 -9.82
CA VAL A 127 1.36 2.80 -9.47
C VAL A 127 2.59 3.42 -8.84
N HIS A 128 2.89 2.99 -7.62
CA HIS A 128 4.18 3.21 -6.99
C HIS A 128 4.96 1.89 -7.00
N ALA A 129 6.10 1.88 -7.70
CA ALA A 129 6.90 0.68 -7.92
C ALA A 129 8.33 0.86 -7.36
N PRO A 130 8.51 0.85 -6.02
CA PRO A 130 9.82 1.01 -5.42
C PRO A 130 10.75 -0.15 -5.79
N ALA A 131 12.03 0.18 -6.11
CA ALA A 131 13.05 -0.78 -6.50
C ALA A 131 12.73 -1.61 -7.77
N ARG A 132 11.73 -1.21 -8.53
CA ARG A 132 11.47 -1.74 -9.87
C ARG A 132 11.71 -0.66 -10.92
N ARG A 133 12.24 -1.06 -12.07
CA ARG A 133 12.10 -0.26 -13.28
C ARG A 133 10.70 -0.52 -13.80
N ALA A 134 9.81 0.44 -13.63
CA ALA A 134 8.49 0.33 -14.22
C ALA A 134 8.66 0.17 -15.74
N PRO A 135 8.02 -0.85 -16.36
CA PRO A 135 8.08 -1.02 -17.80
C PRO A 135 7.53 0.25 -18.45
N ARG A 136 8.33 0.86 -19.34
CA ARG A 136 7.86 2.00 -20.15
C ARG A 136 7.68 1.51 -21.60
N PRO A 137 6.52 1.77 -22.24
CA PRO A 137 5.35 2.47 -21.67
C PRO A 137 4.50 1.51 -20.85
N LEU A 138 4.18 1.88 -19.61
CA LEU A 138 2.98 1.38 -19.00
C LEU A 138 1.78 1.77 -19.88
N LEU A 139 0.68 1.05 -19.77
CA LEU A 139 -0.56 1.38 -20.48
C LEU A 139 -0.86 2.88 -20.33
N ASP A 140 -1.39 3.51 -21.37
CA ASP A 140 -1.73 4.96 -21.39
C ASP A 140 -2.64 5.39 -20.22
N GLU A 141 -3.31 4.43 -19.59
CA GLU A 141 -4.24 4.62 -18.47
C GLU A 141 -3.59 4.56 -17.08
N VAL A 142 -2.27 4.36 -17.01
CA VAL A 142 -1.54 4.15 -15.75
C VAL A 142 -0.66 5.35 -15.44
N GLU A 143 -0.87 5.95 -14.26
CA GLU A 143 -0.05 7.04 -13.76
C GLU A 143 1.02 6.48 -12.79
N LEU A 144 2.29 6.71 -13.12
CA LEU A 144 3.41 6.35 -12.24
C LEU A 144 3.61 7.41 -11.17
N LEU A 145 3.72 6.97 -9.94
CA LEU A 145 4.07 7.76 -8.78
C LEU A 145 5.53 7.47 -8.39
N GLU A 146 6.41 8.38 -8.72
CA GLU A 146 7.84 8.25 -8.46
C GLU A 146 8.27 9.19 -7.34
N LEU A 147 9.17 8.73 -6.50
CA LEU A 147 9.88 9.58 -5.54
C LEU A 147 10.90 10.43 -6.29
N GLU A 148 11.13 11.67 -5.82
CA GLU A 148 12.10 12.60 -6.43
C GLU A 148 13.49 11.98 -6.55
N GLU A 149 13.89 11.20 -5.56
CA GLU A 149 15.15 10.46 -5.58
C GLU A 149 14.85 8.95 -5.47
N PRO A 150 14.91 8.22 -6.58
CA PRO A 150 14.73 6.77 -6.55
C PRO A 150 15.86 6.11 -5.75
N GLY A 151 15.50 5.14 -4.93
CA GLY A 151 16.42 4.35 -4.12
C GLY A 151 16.08 2.88 -4.16
N ASP A 152 16.76 2.09 -3.34
CA ASP A 152 16.34 0.74 -3.08
C ASP A 152 15.01 0.73 -2.29
N LEU A 153 14.44 -0.47 -2.06
CA LEU A 153 13.16 -0.60 -1.37
C LEU A 153 13.18 0.02 0.03
N LEU A 154 14.26 -0.17 0.79
CA LEU A 154 14.36 0.34 2.16
C LEU A 154 14.46 1.87 2.19
N CYS A 155 15.24 2.45 1.29
CA CYS A 155 15.32 3.91 1.12
C CYS A 155 13.96 4.49 0.71
N SER A 156 13.26 3.85 -0.23
CA SER A 156 11.94 4.27 -0.67
C SER A 156 10.92 4.20 0.48
N MET A 157 10.94 3.12 1.27
CA MET A 157 10.08 2.99 2.45
C MET A 157 10.36 4.09 3.49
N ALA A 158 11.62 4.44 3.73
CA ALA A 158 11.97 5.49 4.68
C ALA A 158 11.47 6.87 4.20
N ARG A 159 11.56 7.16 2.92
CA ARG A 159 11.18 8.48 2.34
C ARG A 159 9.68 8.75 2.34
N VAL A 160 8.84 7.75 2.16
CA VAL A 160 7.38 7.94 2.20
C VAL A 160 6.85 8.20 3.62
N VAL A 161 7.67 8.02 4.66
CA VAL A 161 7.29 8.21 6.06
C VAL A 161 7.87 9.52 6.62
N ALA A 162 8.87 10.11 5.93
CA ALA A 162 9.51 11.36 6.33
C ALA A 162 8.64 12.57 5.98
#